data_eec53d75c51f8a30b8967fd8d428e16b
#
_entry.id   eec53d75c51f8a30b8967fd8d428e16b
#
_cell.length_a   1.000
_cell.length_b   1.000
_cell.length_c   1.000
_cell.angle_alpha   90.00
_cell.angle_beta   90.00
_cell.angle_gamma   90.00
#
_symmetry.space_group_name_H-M   'P 1'
#
loop_
_entity.id
_entity.type
_entity.pdbx_description
1 polymer ?
#
loop_
_entity_poly.entity_id
_entity_poly.type
_entity_poly.pdbx_seq_one_letter_code
_entity_poly.pdbx_strand_id
1 'polypeptide(L)' 'PVTTISYKLPQAALVRMTIYDLLGRQVKSLLHEYQTPGFKSLQWNATNDLGRPVAAGGYLYMIHAGEFTQTKKMVLLK' A
#
# COMPACT_ATOMS: atom_id res chain seq x y z
N PRO A 1 3.42 13.61 -7.47
CA PRO A 1 3.84 12.28 -7.92
C PRO A 1 2.87 11.20 -7.47
N VAL A 2 2.71 10.18 -8.31
CA VAL A 2 1.84 9.05 -8.03
C VAL A 2 2.64 7.77 -8.20
N THR A 3 2.55 6.89 -7.21
CA THR A 3 3.16 5.56 -7.27
C THR A 3 2.07 4.52 -7.48
N THR A 4 2.25 3.66 -8.47
CA THR A 4 1.33 2.57 -8.73
C THR A 4 1.84 1.30 -8.06
N ILE A 5 0.98 0.67 -7.26
CA ILE A 5 1.26 -0.57 -6.55
C ILE A 5 0.39 -1.65 -7.16
N SER A 6 1.03 -2.66 -7.77
CA SER A 6 0.32 -3.76 -8.42
C SER A 6 0.45 -5.02 -7.59
N TYR A 7 -0.61 -5.81 -7.54
CA TYR A 7 -0.61 -7.07 -6.80
C TYR A 7 -1.58 -8.05 -7.44
N LYS A 8 -1.37 -9.34 -7.15
CA LYS A 8 -2.26 -10.39 -7.60
C LYS A 8 -2.98 -10.97 -6.39
N LEU A 9 -4.31 -11.03 -6.46
CA LEU A 9 -5.14 -11.62 -5.42
C LEU A 9 -5.60 -13.00 -5.89
N PRO A 10 -5.11 -14.08 -5.26
CA PRO A 10 -5.45 -15.44 -5.71
C PRO A 10 -6.87 -15.86 -5.33
N GLN A 11 -7.41 -15.32 -4.26
CA GLN A 11 -8.76 -15.63 -3.78
C GLN A 11 -9.45 -14.37 -3.30
N ALA A 12 -10.79 -14.36 -3.38
CA ALA A 12 -11.58 -13.26 -2.82
C ALA A 12 -11.28 -13.13 -1.33
N ALA A 13 -11.08 -11.91 -0.87
CA ALA A 13 -10.71 -11.65 0.53
C ALA A 13 -10.93 -10.20 0.89
N LEU A 14 -11.01 -9.94 2.20
CA LEU A 14 -10.87 -8.58 2.71
C LEU A 14 -9.41 -8.18 2.58
N VAL A 15 -9.14 -7.12 1.83
CA VAL A 15 -7.78 -6.66 1.53
C VAL A 15 -7.52 -5.38 2.29
N ARG A 16 -6.40 -5.35 3.01
CA ARG A 16 -5.87 -4.13 3.62
C ARG A 16 -4.50 -3.85 3.04
N MET A 17 -4.26 -2.62 2.63
CA MET A 17 -2.94 -2.19 2.22
C MET A 17 -2.55 -0.94 3.00
N THR A 18 -1.40 -1.00 3.65
CA THR A 18 -0.91 0.07 4.51
C THR A 18 0.51 0.45 4.11
N ILE A 19 0.77 1.75 4.06
CA ILE A 19 2.09 2.31 3.79
C ILE A 19 2.74 2.65 5.13
N TYR A 20 4.01 2.26 5.29
CA TYR A 20 4.83 2.55 6.48
C TYR A 20 6.10 3.27 6.06
N ASP A 21 6.64 4.09 6.94
CA ASP A 21 8.00 4.61 6.75
C ASP A 21 9.01 3.53 7.16
N LEU A 22 10.30 3.81 6.97
CA LEU A 22 11.34 2.83 7.28
C LEU A 22 11.54 2.60 8.77
N LEU A 23 10.95 3.44 9.62
CA LEU A 23 10.95 3.24 11.07
C LEU A 23 9.75 2.40 11.53
N GLY A 24 8.89 1.99 10.60
CA GLY A 24 7.73 1.16 10.92
C GLY A 24 6.49 1.95 11.33
N ARG A 25 6.51 3.29 11.20
CA ARG A 25 5.35 4.10 11.54
C ARG A 25 4.37 4.12 10.37
N GLN A 26 3.08 4.01 10.69
CA GLN A 26 2.05 4.06 9.65
C GLN A 26 1.99 5.45 9.01
N VAL A 27 2.04 5.46 7.69
CA VAL A 27 1.92 6.68 6.88
C VAL A 27 0.52 6.82 6.33
N LYS A 28 0.00 5.74 5.74
CA LYS A 28 -1.30 5.79 5.06
C LYS A 28 -1.97 4.44 5.07
N SER A 29 -3.25 4.41 5.43
CA SER A 29 -4.12 3.28 5.14
C SER A 29 -4.70 3.48 3.75
N LEU A 30 -4.16 2.75 2.78
CA LEU A 30 -4.44 3.01 1.37
C LEU A 30 -5.70 2.30 0.89
N LEU A 31 -5.96 1.10 1.44
CA LEU A 31 -7.08 0.27 1.02
C LEU A 31 -7.57 -0.57 2.20
N HIS A 32 -8.88 -0.70 2.32
CA HIS A 32 -9.49 -1.61 3.30
C HIS A 32 -10.87 -1.98 2.78
N GLU A 33 -10.93 -3.00 1.90
CA GLU A 33 -12.19 -3.43 1.31
C GLU A 33 -12.13 -4.88 0.84
N TYR A 34 -13.27 -5.49 0.66
CA TYR A 34 -13.38 -6.82 0.09
C TYR A 34 -13.15 -6.75 -1.41
N GLN A 35 -12.31 -7.65 -1.94
CA GLN A 35 -11.99 -7.69 -3.36
C GLN A 35 -12.10 -9.11 -3.91
N THR A 36 -12.43 -9.19 -5.21
CA THR A 36 -12.47 -10.43 -5.96
C THR A 36 -11.08 -10.82 -6.43
N PRO A 37 -10.86 -12.10 -6.85
CA PRO A 37 -9.55 -12.51 -7.36
C PRO A 37 -9.15 -11.75 -8.62
N GLY A 38 -7.86 -11.70 -8.89
CA GLY A 38 -7.31 -11.15 -10.13
C GLY A 38 -6.13 -10.22 -9.91
N PHE A 39 -5.69 -9.63 -11.01
CA PHE A 39 -4.65 -8.61 -10.97
C PHE A 39 -5.27 -7.28 -10.59
N LYS A 40 -4.64 -6.59 -9.65
CA LYS A 40 -5.13 -5.33 -9.10
C LYS A 40 -4.03 -4.30 -9.12
N SER A 41 -4.42 -3.02 -9.12
CA SER A 41 -3.47 -1.94 -8.92
C SER A 41 -4.11 -0.84 -8.10
N LEU A 42 -3.27 -0.16 -7.31
CA LEU A 42 -3.65 0.99 -6.51
C LEU A 42 -2.66 2.11 -6.77
N GLN A 43 -3.12 3.34 -6.62
CA GLN A 43 -2.25 4.50 -6.73
C GLN A 43 -2.13 5.19 -5.38
N TRP A 44 -0.89 5.54 -5.03
CA TRP A 44 -0.60 6.34 -3.85
C TRP A 44 -0.06 7.69 -4.30
N ASN A 45 -0.67 8.75 -3.82
CA ASN A 45 -0.35 10.12 -4.23
C ASN A 45 0.66 10.79 -3.29
N ALA A 46 1.44 10.00 -2.56
CA ALA A 46 2.49 10.50 -1.68
C ALA A 46 1.97 11.37 -0.53
N THR A 47 0.79 11.03 0.00
CA THR A 47 0.23 11.73 1.16
C THR A 47 0.05 10.77 2.32
N ASN A 48 0.03 11.31 3.54
CA ASN A 48 -0.27 10.54 4.74
C ASN A 48 -1.79 10.49 5.00
N ASP A 49 -2.20 9.86 6.12
CA ASP A 49 -3.61 9.74 6.48
C ASP A 49 -4.30 11.08 6.71
N LEU A 50 -3.54 12.14 6.96
CA LEU A 50 -4.07 13.49 7.12
C LEU A 50 -4.14 14.26 5.80
N GLY A 51 -3.77 13.61 4.67
CA GLY A 51 -3.77 14.24 3.37
C GLY A 51 -2.58 15.15 3.11
N ARG A 52 -1.55 15.10 3.95
CA ARG A 52 -0.37 15.95 3.82
C ARG A 52 0.71 15.23 3.01
N PRO A 53 1.45 15.97 2.14
CA PRO A 53 2.55 15.37 1.39
C PRO A 53 3.62 14.81 2.32
N VAL A 54 4.22 13.69 1.90
CA VAL A 54 5.33 13.08 2.63
C VAL A 54 6.63 13.26 1.85
N ALA A 55 7.76 13.12 2.54
CA ALA A 55 9.08 13.30 1.94
C ALA A 55 9.40 12.20 0.94
N ALA A 56 10.24 12.53 -0.05
CA ALA A 56 10.84 11.51 -0.91
C ALA A 56 11.71 10.58 -0.07
N GLY A 57 11.83 9.33 -0.48
CA GLY A 57 12.65 8.36 0.22
C GLY A 57 12.05 6.96 0.20
N GLY A 58 12.52 6.11 1.13
CA GLY A 58 12.09 4.73 1.21
C GLY A 58 10.83 4.57 2.07
N TYR A 59 9.94 3.70 1.60
CA TYR A 59 8.72 3.32 2.29
C TYR A 59 8.49 1.83 2.14
N LEU A 60 7.70 1.28 3.03
CA LEU A 60 7.26 -0.11 2.95
C LEU A 60 5.75 -0.11 2.72
N TYR A 61 5.26 -1.06 1.93
CA TYR A 61 3.84 -1.31 1.93
C TYR A 61 3.58 -2.77 2.31
N MET A 62 2.52 -2.96 3.07
CA MET A 62 2.10 -4.28 3.51
C MET A 62 0.70 -4.54 3.00
N ILE A 63 0.51 -5.69 2.35
CA ILE A 63 -0.80 -6.15 1.92
C ILE A 63 -1.21 -7.33 2.79
N HIS A 64 -2.44 -7.27 3.32
CA HIS A 64 -3.08 -8.36 4.04
C HIS A 64 -4.32 -8.77 3.27
N ALA A 65 -4.44 -10.05 2.94
CA ALA A 65 -5.60 -10.58 2.21
C ALA A 65 -5.89 -11.99 2.75
N GLY A 66 -6.80 -12.09 3.73
CA GLY A 66 -7.03 -13.34 4.43
C GLY A 66 -5.78 -13.76 5.19
N GLU A 67 -5.26 -14.95 4.89
CA GLU A 67 -4.01 -15.43 5.50
C GLU A 67 -2.78 -15.00 4.72
N PHE A 68 -2.96 -14.38 3.55
CA PHE A 68 -1.86 -13.92 2.73
C PHE A 68 -1.36 -12.57 3.23
N THR A 69 -0.04 -12.47 3.42
CA THR A 69 0.60 -11.22 3.83
C THR A 69 1.86 -11.04 2.99
N GLN A 70 2.06 -9.85 2.45
CA GLN A 70 3.25 -9.51 1.71
C GLN A 70 3.70 -8.10 2.06
N THR A 71 5.00 -7.93 2.30
CA THR A 71 5.61 -6.63 2.57
C THR A 71 6.66 -6.35 1.52
N LYS A 72 6.64 -5.18 0.94
CA LYS A 72 7.63 -4.76 -0.06
C LYS A 72 8.12 -3.36 0.22
N LYS A 73 9.37 -3.13 -0.14
CA LYS A 73 9.99 -1.80 -0.07
C LYS A 73 9.77 -1.08 -1.39
N MET A 74 9.52 0.21 -1.32
CA MET A 74 9.44 1.07 -2.49
C MET A 74 10.19 2.36 -2.23
N VAL A 75 10.55 3.06 -3.31
CA VAL A 75 11.22 4.35 -3.23
C VAL A 75 10.33 5.39 -3.87
N LEU A 76 10.04 6.45 -3.11
CA LEU A 76 9.27 7.57 -3.59
C LEU A 76 10.22 8.65 -4.10
N LEU A 77 10.10 8.96 -5.38
CA LEU A 77 10.85 10.03 -6.02
C LEU A 77 9.92 11.23 -6.23
N LYS A 78 10.45 12.42 -6.04
CA LYS A 78 9.71 13.66 -6.27
C LYS A 78 10.46 14.60 -7.19
#